data_0641bf89bb105d2f1c6a094e429bb9b9
#
_entry.id   0641bf89bb105d2f1c6a094e429bb9b9
#
_cell.length_a   1.000
_cell.length_b   1.000
_cell.length_c   1.000
_cell.angle_alpha   90.00
_cell.angle_beta   90.00
_cell.angle_gamma   90.00
#
_symmetry.space_group_name_H-M   'P 1'
#
loop_
_entity.id
_entity.type
_entity.pdbx_description
1 polymer ?
#
loop_
_entity_poly.entity_id
_entity_poly.type
_entity_poly.pdbx_seq_one_letter_code
_entity_poly.pdbx_strand_id
1 'polypeptide(L)'
;MEIKKYIAENEPKMLEDLFSLIRIPSISAKPEHHDDMLACAERWAQLLLEAGADEALVMPSAGNPIVFGQKMIDPKAKTVLIYAHYDVMPAEPLELWKSSPFEPEIRDGHIWARGADDDKGQSFIQVKAFEYLVKNNLLTHNVKFIFEGEEEIGSPSLEGFCQEHKELLKADIILVSDTSMLGADLPSLTTGLRGLAYWAVSYTHLTLPTN
;
A
#
# COMPACT_ATOMS: atom_id res chain seq x y z
N MET A 1 -8.44 25.17 -3.12
CA MET A 1 -7.01 25.50 -2.77
C MET A 1 -6.11 24.87 -3.82
N GLU A 2 -5.02 25.52 -4.23
CA GLU A 2 -4.04 24.94 -5.16
C GLU A 2 -3.30 23.77 -4.47
N ILE A 3 -3.10 22.64 -5.18
CA ILE A 3 -2.56 21.41 -4.60
C ILE A 3 -1.16 21.59 -3.98
N LYS A 4 -0.28 22.35 -4.62
CA LYS A 4 1.07 22.63 -4.07
C LYS A 4 1.01 23.36 -2.72
N LYS A 5 0.10 24.32 -2.58
CA LYS A 5 -0.12 25.03 -1.34
C LYS A 5 -0.68 24.10 -0.26
N TYR A 6 -1.63 23.26 -0.63
CA TYR A 6 -2.21 22.26 0.29
C TYR A 6 -1.13 21.31 0.82
N ILE A 7 -0.26 20.77 -0.05
CA ILE A 7 0.83 19.89 0.34
C ILE A 7 1.77 20.64 1.32
N ALA A 8 2.25 21.83 0.96
CA ALA A 8 3.18 22.59 1.80
C ALA A 8 2.62 22.93 3.20
N GLU A 9 1.31 23.21 3.29
CA GLU A 9 0.65 23.51 4.57
C GLU A 9 0.42 22.27 5.44
N ASN A 10 0.37 21.06 4.85
CA ASN A 10 0.06 19.82 5.54
C ASN A 10 1.25 18.83 5.60
N GLU A 11 2.38 19.16 5.00
CA GLU A 11 3.55 18.27 4.88
C GLU A 11 3.98 17.65 6.22
N PRO A 12 4.12 18.39 7.34
CA PRO A 12 4.54 17.78 8.61
C PRO A 12 3.57 16.70 9.12
N LYS A 13 2.26 16.93 8.96
CA LYS A 13 1.24 15.94 9.32
C LYS A 13 1.27 14.76 8.37
N MET A 14 1.40 15.00 7.07
CA MET A 14 1.47 13.92 6.07
C MET A 14 2.68 13.01 6.33
N LEU A 15 3.84 13.58 6.64
CA LEU A 15 5.03 12.80 6.98
C LEU A 15 4.83 11.98 8.25
N GLU A 16 4.26 12.55 9.31
CA GLU A 16 4.01 11.79 10.54
C GLU A 16 2.96 10.70 10.35
N ASP A 17 1.92 10.94 9.56
CA ASP A 17 0.93 9.92 9.20
C ASP A 17 1.59 8.75 8.46
N LEU A 18 2.44 9.02 7.46
CA LEU A 18 3.21 8.00 6.75
C LEU A 18 4.18 7.27 7.69
N PHE A 19 4.91 8.01 8.53
CA PHE A 19 5.85 7.43 9.48
C PHE A 19 5.17 6.52 10.50
N SER A 20 3.94 6.86 10.89
CA SER A 20 3.12 6.00 11.77
C SER A 20 2.82 4.63 11.17
N LEU A 21 2.66 4.56 9.83
CA LEU A 21 2.50 3.29 9.11
C LEU A 21 3.82 2.53 8.99
N ILE A 22 4.90 3.25 8.63
CA ILE A 22 6.22 2.63 8.41
C ILE A 22 6.76 2.02 9.70
N ARG A 23 6.52 2.64 10.86
CA ARG A 23 6.96 2.13 12.17
C ARG A 23 6.31 0.80 12.58
N ILE A 24 5.22 0.42 11.93
CA ILE A 24 4.59 -0.88 12.17
C ILE A 24 5.24 -1.90 11.23
N PRO A 25 6.00 -2.90 11.75
CA PRO A 25 6.71 -3.88 10.93
C PRO A 25 5.75 -4.97 10.43
N SER A 26 4.84 -4.62 9.54
CA SER A 26 3.83 -5.52 8.97
C SER A 26 4.44 -6.54 8.00
N ILE A 27 5.26 -7.45 8.52
CA ILE A 27 5.97 -8.47 7.73
C ILE A 27 5.11 -9.71 7.60
N SER A 28 4.42 -9.88 6.47
CA SER A 28 3.49 -10.98 6.22
C SER A 28 4.13 -12.38 6.25
N ALA A 29 5.40 -12.46 5.84
CA ALA A 29 6.14 -13.72 5.78
C ALA A 29 6.56 -14.30 7.17
N LYS A 30 6.34 -13.56 8.26
CA LYS A 30 6.79 -13.91 9.60
C LYS A 30 5.63 -13.98 10.59
N PRO A 31 5.28 -15.17 11.12
CA PRO A 31 4.15 -15.33 12.05
C PRO A 31 4.24 -14.47 13.32
N GLU A 32 5.44 -14.14 13.78
CA GLU A 32 5.68 -13.26 14.95
C GLU A 32 5.18 -11.82 14.74
N HIS A 33 4.93 -11.40 13.51
CA HIS A 33 4.40 -10.09 13.15
C HIS A 33 2.87 -10.08 12.94
N HIS A 34 2.16 -11.12 13.37
CA HIS A 34 0.70 -11.19 13.20
C HIS A 34 -0.03 -10.01 13.85
N ASP A 35 0.37 -9.61 15.05
CA ASP A 35 -0.22 -8.45 15.74
C ASP A 35 0.13 -7.14 15.03
N ASP A 36 1.31 -7.03 14.43
CA ASP A 36 1.72 -5.88 13.63
C ASP A 36 0.88 -5.78 12.34
N MET A 37 0.51 -6.92 11.74
CA MET A 37 -0.38 -6.95 10.57
C MET A 37 -1.74 -6.35 10.92
N LEU A 38 -2.34 -6.75 12.04
CA LEU A 38 -3.60 -6.20 12.50
C LEU A 38 -3.48 -4.70 12.83
N ALA A 39 -2.44 -4.31 13.57
CA ALA A 39 -2.20 -2.90 13.92
C ALA A 39 -2.03 -2.02 12.68
N CYS A 40 -1.36 -2.52 11.63
CA CYS A 40 -1.19 -1.80 10.38
C CYS A 40 -2.53 -1.64 9.63
N ALA A 41 -3.34 -2.69 9.57
CA ALA A 41 -4.67 -2.64 8.98
C ALA A 41 -5.59 -1.63 9.70
N GLU A 42 -5.58 -1.64 11.04
CA GLU A 42 -6.34 -0.68 11.86
C GLU A 42 -5.87 0.76 11.63
N ARG A 43 -4.55 0.99 11.52
CA ARG A 43 -4.00 2.31 11.22
C ARG A 43 -4.43 2.80 9.83
N TRP A 44 -4.45 1.94 8.82
CA TRP A 44 -4.96 2.27 7.50
C TRP A 44 -6.44 2.63 7.52
N ALA A 45 -7.27 1.83 8.22
CA ALA A 45 -8.70 2.12 8.36
C ALA A 45 -8.93 3.49 9.03
N GLN A 46 -8.16 3.82 10.06
CA GLN A 46 -8.21 5.13 10.71
C GLN A 46 -7.82 6.25 9.73
N LEU A 47 -6.73 6.11 8.97
CA LEU A 47 -6.29 7.12 8.00
C LEU A 47 -7.31 7.35 6.88
N LEU A 48 -8.01 6.32 6.43
CA LEU A 48 -9.09 6.45 5.45
C LEU A 48 -10.26 7.27 6.01
N LEU A 49 -10.65 7.05 7.27
CA LEU A 49 -11.69 7.86 7.95
C LEU A 49 -11.24 9.32 8.12
N GLU A 50 -9.99 9.54 8.55
CA GLU A 50 -9.40 10.88 8.69
C GLU A 50 -9.34 11.63 7.34
N ALA A 51 -9.10 10.90 6.25
CA ALA A 51 -9.10 11.42 4.89
C ALA A 51 -10.51 11.77 4.37
N GLY A 52 -11.57 11.31 5.05
CA GLY A 52 -12.95 11.63 4.74
C GLY A 52 -13.73 10.52 4.05
N ALA A 53 -13.30 9.25 4.16
CA ALA A 53 -14.12 8.10 3.80
C ALA A 53 -15.38 8.07 4.67
N ASP A 54 -16.49 7.62 4.10
CA ASP A 54 -17.76 7.46 4.82
C ASP A 54 -17.72 6.21 5.71
N GLU A 55 -16.91 5.23 5.33
CA GLU A 55 -16.71 3.96 6.02
C GLU A 55 -15.28 3.45 5.78
N ALA A 56 -14.68 2.86 6.80
CA ALA A 56 -13.47 2.07 6.70
C ALA A 56 -13.49 0.90 7.69
N LEU A 57 -13.29 -0.30 7.20
CA LEU A 57 -13.44 -1.55 7.93
C LEU A 57 -12.16 -2.39 7.81
N VAL A 58 -11.78 -3.04 8.90
CA VAL A 58 -10.82 -4.14 8.90
C VAL A 58 -11.62 -5.44 8.81
N MET A 59 -11.57 -6.08 7.66
CA MET A 59 -12.38 -7.26 7.34
C MET A 59 -11.54 -8.53 7.46
N PRO A 60 -12.07 -9.60 8.04
CA PRO A 60 -11.37 -10.88 8.10
C PRO A 60 -11.19 -11.47 6.69
N SER A 61 -10.08 -12.17 6.50
CA SER A 61 -9.81 -13.02 5.34
C SER A 61 -9.38 -14.41 5.81
N ALA A 62 -9.02 -15.29 4.88
CA ALA A 62 -8.44 -16.60 5.24
C ALA A 62 -7.03 -16.48 5.87
N GLY A 63 -6.37 -15.35 5.70
CA GLY A 63 -5.06 -15.02 6.25
C GLY A 63 -5.07 -13.67 6.97
N ASN A 64 -4.20 -12.73 6.53
CA ASN A 64 -4.16 -11.40 7.09
C ASN A 64 -5.40 -10.57 6.72
N PRO A 65 -5.90 -9.68 7.62
CA PRO A 65 -7.11 -8.92 7.36
C PRO A 65 -6.97 -8.00 6.14
N ILE A 66 -8.10 -7.69 5.51
CA ILE A 66 -8.17 -6.76 4.41
C ILE A 66 -8.83 -5.47 4.89
N VAL A 67 -8.26 -4.32 4.55
CA VAL A 67 -8.86 -3.02 4.81
C VAL A 67 -9.75 -2.65 3.63
N PHE A 68 -11.02 -2.43 3.91
CA PHE A 68 -11.96 -1.85 2.95
C PHE A 68 -12.34 -0.45 3.39
N GLY A 69 -12.38 0.49 2.46
CA GLY A 69 -12.89 1.84 2.70
C GLY A 69 -13.73 2.33 1.53
N GLN A 70 -14.65 3.25 1.79
CA GLN A 70 -15.43 3.84 0.71
C GLN A 70 -15.91 5.26 0.99
N LYS A 71 -16.11 6.00 -0.10
CA LYS A 71 -16.88 7.25 -0.15
C LYS A 71 -17.77 7.24 -1.38
N MET A 72 -19.08 7.27 -1.13
CA MET A 72 -20.09 7.24 -2.19
C MET A 72 -20.76 8.60 -2.28
N ILE A 73 -20.52 9.33 -3.39
CA ILE A 73 -21.07 10.68 -3.59
C ILE A 73 -22.37 10.70 -4.41
N ASP A 74 -22.50 9.80 -5.40
CA ASP A 74 -23.67 9.67 -6.25
C ASP A 74 -23.76 8.23 -6.78
N PRO A 75 -24.91 7.54 -6.63
CA PRO A 75 -25.11 6.20 -7.19
C PRO A 75 -24.91 6.09 -8.71
N LYS A 76 -24.99 7.21 -9.45
CA LYS A 76 -24.81 7.27 -10.89
C LYS A 76 -23.37 7.62 -11.29
N ALA A 77 -22.55 8.10 -10.37
CA ALA A 77 -21.15 8.40 -10.65
C ALA A 77 -20.36 7.10 -10.84
N LYS A 78 -19.35 7.16 -11.69
CA LYS A 78 -18.40 6.05 -11.82
C LYS A 78 -17.69 5.80 -10.50
N THR A 79 -17.36 4.54 -10.23
CA THR A 79 -16.64 4.10 -9.04
C THR A 79 -15.21 3.72 -9.40
N VAL A 80 -14.26 4.29 -8.69
CA VAL A 80 -12.84 3.93 -8.74
C VAL A 80 -12.52 3.07 -7.52
N LEU A 81 -11.98 1.88 -7.73
CA LEU A 81 -11.43 1.01 -6.69
C LEU A 81 -9.92 1.18 -6.68
N ILE A 82 -9.37 1.61 -5.57
CA ILE A 82 -7.94 1.75 -5.34
C ILE A 82 -7.47 0.48 -4.62
N TYR A 83 -6.56 -0.24 -5.26
CA TYR A 83 -5.90 -1.41 -4.69
C TYR A 83 -4.49 -1.03 -4.22
N ALA A 84 -4.10 -1.59 -3.08
CA ALA A 84 -2.76 -1.49 -2.53
C ALA A 84 -2.50 -2.65 -1.55
N HIS A 85 -1.25 -2.77 -1.08
CA HIS A 85 -0.93 -3.67 0.01
C HIS A 85 -0.24 -2.95 1.17
N TYR A 86 -0.38 -3.50 2.37
CA TYR A 86 0.19 -2.90 3.57
C TYR A 86 1.26 -3.77 4.23
N ASP A 87 1.44 -4.99 3.76
CA ASP A 87 2.54 -5.82 4.19
C ASP A 87 3.86 -5.41 3.52
N VAL A 88 4.94 -5.86 4.08
CA VAL A 88 6.28 -5.56 3.61
C VAL A 88 7.19 -6.79 3.68
N MET A 89 8.19 -6.83 2.82
CA MET A 89 9.26 -7.83 2.88
C MET A 89 10.06 -7.74 4.18
N PRO A 90 10.61 -8.86 4.68
CA PRO A 90 11.62 -8.85 5.73
C PRO A 90 12.77 -7.88 5.43
N ALA A 91 13.36 -7.31 6.46
CA ALA A 91 14.40 -6.30 6.32
C ALA A 91 15.84 -6.85 6.43
N GLU A 92 16.00 -8.15 6.60
CA GLU A 92 17.32 -8.78 6.68
C GLU A 92 18.09 -8.68 5.34
N PRO A 93 19.41 -8.56 5.39
CA PRO A 93 20.27 -8.51 6.58
C PRO A 93 20.34 -7.11 7.20
N LEU A 94 20.04 -7.01 8.52
CA LEU A 94 19.89 -5.73 9.23
C LEU A 94 21.17 -4.89 9.27
N GLU A 95 22.33 -5.51 9.23
CA GLU A 95 23.63 -4.84 9.24
C GLU A 95 23.94 -4.02 7.99
N LEU A 96 23.19 -4.20 6.92
CA LEU A 96 23.32 -3.39 5.69
C LEU A 96 22.53 -2.08 5.75
N TRP A 97 21.62 -1.93 6.71
CA TRP A 97 20.86 -0.71 6.86
C TRP A 97 21.68 0.37 7.58
N LYS A 98 21.63 1.60 7.07
CA LYS A 98 22.28 2.76 7.72
C LYS A 98 21.45 3.33 8.88
N SER A 99 20.16 3.08 8.90
CA SER A 99 19.20 3.41 9.95
C SER A 99 18.31 2.19 10.19
N SER A 100 17.60 2.13 11.31
CA SER A 100 16.63 1.04 11.56
C SER A 100 15.58 0.98 10.43
N PRO A 101 15.32 -0.18 9.84
CA PRO A 101 14.41 -0.29 8.68
C PRO A 101 12.97 0.16 8.97
N PHE A 102 12.53 0.12 10.22
CA PHE A 102 11.18 0.54 10.65
C PHE A 102 11.19 1.85 11.45
N GLU A 103 12.30 2.59 11.43
CA GLU A 103 12.37 3.96 11.94
C GLU A 103 12.72 4.90 10.77
N PRO A 104 11.71 5.52 10.15
CA PRO A 104 11.89 6.30 8.94
C PRO A 104 12.78 7.51 9.17
N GLU A 105 13.75 7.70 8.29
CA GLU A 105 14.71 8.81 8.31
C GLU A 105 14.68 9.57 6.99
N ILE A 106 14.70 10.90 7.07
CA ILE A 106 14.86 11.74 5.89
C ILE A 106 16.33 12.06 5.70
N ARG A 107 16.92 11.58 4.59
CA ARG A 107 18.29 11.83 4.17
C ARG A 107 18.32 12.29 2.72
N ASP A 108 19.01 13.37 2.44
CA ASP A 108 19.20 13.91 1.08
C ASP A 108 17.86 14.11 0.33
N GLY A 109 16.81 14.53 1.06
CA GLY A 109 15.47 14.76 0.49
C GLY A 109 14.68 13.49 0.20
N HIS A 110 15.12 12.32 0.66
CA HIS A 110 14.45 11.02 0.49
C HIS A 110 14.11 10.39 1.84
N ILE A 111 12.98 9.68 1.90
CA ILE A 111 12.59 8.86 3.05
C ILE A 111 13.24 7.48 2.91
N TRP A 112 13.99 7.07 3.93
CA TRP A 112 14.68 5.79 3.99
C TRP A 112 14.04 4.92 5.06
N ALA A 113 13.35 3.87 4.64
CA ALA A 113 12.79 2.84 5.53
C ALA A 113 12.26 1.68 4.69
N ARG A 114 11.97 0.52 5.33
CA ARG A 114 11.22 -0.57 4.71
C ARG A 114 9.76 -0.13 4.49
N GLY A 115 9.20 -0.35 3.29
CA GLY A 115 7.85 0.07 2.95
C GLY A 115 7.69 1.58 2.65
N ALA A 116 8.79 2.36 2.62
CA ALA A 116 8.73 3.78 2.29
C ALA A 116 8.27 4.05 0.85
N ASP A 117 8.51 3.10 -0.04
CA ASP A 117 8.02 3.09 -1.43
C ASP A 117 7.00 1.97 -1.58
N ASP A 118 7.42 0.74 -1.50
CA ASP A 118 6.69 -0.50 -1.69
C ASP A 118 6.04 -1.01 -0.38
N ASP A 119 4.72 -0.94 -0.23
CA ASP A 119 3.76 -0.11 -1.00
C ASP A 119 3.12 0.98 -0.12
N LYS A 120 3.53 1.07 1.18
CA LYS A 120 2.95 2.05 2.12
C LYS A 120 3.06 3.49 1.60
N GLY A 121 4.20 3.85 0.99
CA GLY A 121 4.41 5.18 0.44
C GLY A 121 3.50 5.47 -0.75
N GLN A 122 3.42 4.57 -1.72
CA GLN A 122 2.59 4.72 -2.92
C GLN A 122 1.10 4.73 -2.58
N SER A 123 0.66 3.79 -1.72
CA SER A 123 -0.71 3.74 -1.18
C SER A 123 -1.08 5.02 -0.44
N PHE A 124 -0.16 5.54 0.35
CA PHE A 124 -0.36 6.77 1.11
C PHE A 124 -0.59 7.98 0.20
N ILE A 125 0.12 8.06 -0.93
CA ILE A 125 -0.11 9.12 -1.93
C ILE A 125 -1.56 9.08 -2.43
N GLN A 126 -2.11 7.89 -2.70
CA GLN A 126 -3.50 7.74 -3.14
C GLN A 126 -4.50 8.22 -2.07
N VAL A 127 -4.26 7.87 -0.81
CA VAL A 127 -5.10 8.32 0.31
C VAL A 127 -5.01 9.85 0.48
N LYS A 128 -3.83 10.46 0.33
CA LYS A 128 -3.68 11.92 0.44
C LYS A 128 -4.24 12.67 -0.77
N ALA A 129 -4.19 12.08 -1.96
CA ALA A 129 -4.89 12.62 -3.13
C ALA A 129 -6.42 12.60 -2.93
N PHE A 130 -6.96 11.49 -2.42
CA PHE A 130 -8.36 11.38 -2.04
C PHE A 130 -8.74 12.42 -0.96
N GLU A 131 -7.96 12.53 0.11
CA GLU A 131 -8.16 13.53 1.17
C GLU A 131 -8.24 14.95 0.62
N TYR A 132 -7.30 15.30 -0.28
CA TYR A 132 -7.29 16.61 -0.94
C TYR A 132 -8.58 16.86 -1.72
N LEU A 133 -9.03 15.88 -2.51
CA LEU A 133 -10.26 16.01 -3.31
C LEU A 133 -11.50 16.16 -2.41
N VAL A 134 -11.59 15.39 -1.34
CA VAL A 134 -12.71 15.47 -0.38
C VAL A 134 -12.73 16.81 0.33
N LYS A 135 -11.61 17.22 0.94
CA LYS A 135 -11.52 18.46 1.73
C LYS A 135 -11.74 19.74 0.92
N ASN A 136 -11.49 19.68 -0.38
CA ASN A 136 -11.70 20.83 -1.26
C ASN A 136 -13.01 20.75 -2.08
N ASN A 137 -13.88 19.76 -1.84
CA ASN A 137 -15.10 19.50 -2.58
C ASN A 137 -14.87 19.31 -4.10
N LEU A 138 -13.78 18.64 -4.45
CA LEU A 138 -13.37 18.36 -5.84
C LEU A 138 -13.62 16.90 -6.24
N LEU A 139 -14.07 16.06 -5.31
CA LEU A 139 -14.35 14.66 -5.61
C LEU A 139 -15.59 14.56 -6.52
N THR A 140 -15.44 13.92 -7.68
CA THR A 140 -16.48 13.77 -8.71
C THR A 140 -16.87 12.32 -8.97
N HIS A 141 -16.21 11.36 -8.33
CA HIS A 141 -16.41 9.94 -8.49
C HIS A 141 -16.60 9.27 -7.14
N ASN A 142 -17.30 8.14 -7.12
CA ASN A 142 -17.28 7.26 -5.98
C ASN A 142 -15.89 6.64 -5.86
N VAL A 143 -15.39 6.47 -4.65
CA VAL A 143 -14.07 5.87 -4.40
C VAL A 143 -14.23 4.74 -3.40
N LYS A 144 -13.59 3.63 -3.71
CA LYS A 144 -13.41 2.49 -2.82
C LYS A 144 -11.92 2.19 -2.68
N PHE A 145 -11.55 1.64 -1.54
CA PHE A 145 -10.21 1.18 -1.23
C PHE A 145 -10.25 -0.29 -0.83
N ILE A 146 -9.29 -1.06 -1.29
CA ILE A 146 -8.99 -2.41 -0.82
C ILE A 146 -7.49 -2.51 -0.60
N PHE A 147 -7.06 -2.71 0.65
CA PHE A 147 -5.66 -2.91 0.99
C PHE A 147 -5.49 -4.28 1.61
N GLU A 148 -4.66 -5.11 0.99
CA GLU A 148 -4.35 -6.45 1.46
C GLU A 148 -3.06 -6.51 2.29
N GLY A 149 -2.87 -7.61 3.01
CA GLY A 149 -1.72 -7.83 3.86
C GLY A 149 -0.93 -9.10 3.52
N GLU A 150 -0.92 -9.55 2.26
CA GLU A 150 -0.29 -10.79 1.82
C GLU A 150 0.37 -10.69 0.43
N GLU A 151 0.52 -9.48 -0.13
CA GLU A 151 1.07 -9.30 -1.48
C GLU A 151 2.47 -9.89 -1.57
N GLU A 152 3.31 -9.61 -0.60
CA GLU A 152 4.72 -10.03 -0.53
C GLU A 152 4.91 -11.56 -0.32
N ILE A 153 3.82 -12.28 -0.10
CA ILE A 153 3.78 -13.76 -0.04
C ILE A 153 2.88 -14.37 -1.11
N GLY A 154 2.46 -13.56 -2.11
CA GLY A 154 1.70 -14.00 -3.28
C GLY A 154 0.18 -13.99 -3.13
N SER A 155 -0.36 -13.17 -2.24
CA SER A 155 -1.80 -12.89 -2.06
C SER A 155 -2.71 -14.13 -1.93
N PRO A 156 -2.37 -15.12 -1.10
CA PRO A 156 -3.08 -16.41 -1.06
C PRO A 156 -4.56 -16.27 -0.69
N SER A 157 -4.95 -15.23 0.05
CA SER A 157 -6.32 -15.02 0.52
C SER A 157 -7.14 -14.06 -0.33
N LEU A 158 -6.49 -13.26 -1.20
CA LEU A 158 -7.14 -12.16 -1.93
C LEU A 158 -8.22 -12.66 -2.89
N GLU A 159 -7.95 -13.73 -3.66
CA GLU A 159 -8.93 -14.25 -4.62
C GLU A 159 -10.22 -14.69 -3.93
N GLY A 160 -10.11 -15.44 -2.83
CA GLY A 160 -11.26 -15.88 -2.02
C GLY A 160 -12.06 -14.71 -1.48
N PHE A 161 -11.39 -13.70 -0.93
CA PHE A 161 -12.02 -12.48 -0.44
C PHE A 161 -12.76 -11.73 -1.55
N CYS A 162 -12.15 -11.57 -2.72
CA CYS A 162 -12.78 -10.89 -3.85
C CYS A 162 -14.02 -11.64 -4.37
N GLN A 163 -13.99 -12.96 -4.37
CA GLN A 163 -15.16 -13.77 -4.76
C GLN A 163 -16.31 -13.63 -3.77
N GLU A 164 -16.03 -13.67 -2.47
CA GLU A 164 -17.03 -13.51 -1.40
C GLU A 164 -17.64 -12.10 -1.40
N HIS A 165 -16.82 -11.07 -1.63
CA HIS A 165 -17.22 -9.66 -1.57
C HIS A 165 -17.40 -9.00 -2.95
N LYS A 166 -17.70 -9.77 -3.98
CA LYS A 166 -17.78 -9.30 -5.37
C LYS A 166 -18.67 -8.08 -5.57
N GLU A 167 -19.84 -8.04 -4.95
CA GLU A 167 -20.75 -6.89 -5.08
C GLU A 167 -20.24 -5.66 -4.33
N LEU A 168 -19.61 -5.85 -3.16
CA LEU A 168 -18.98 -4.78 -2.39
C LEU A 168 -17.85 -4.11 -3.20
N LEU A 169 -17.03 -4.91 -3.88
CA LEU A 169 -15.86 -4.46 -4.63
C LEU A 169 -16.18 -3.99 -6.05
N LYS A 170 -17.44 -4.07 -6.50
CA LYS A 170 -17.82 -3.64 -7.85
C LYS A 170 -17.41 -2.19 -8.12
N ALA A 171 -16.70 -1.99 -9.22
CA ALA A 171 -16.17 -0.71 -9.66
C ALA A 171 -16.10 -0.63 -11.19
N ASP A 172 -15.97 0.58 -11.74
CA ASP A 172 -15.78 0.84 -13.16
C ASP A 172 -14.33 0.88 -13.56
N ILE A 173 -13.46 1.28 -12.62
CA ILE A 173 -12.02 1.46 -12.81
C ILE A 173 -11.30 0.89 -11.59
N ILE A 174 -10.20 0.17 -11.83
CA ILE A 174 -9.25 -0.24 -10.78
C ILE A 174 -7.99 0.58 -10.97
N LEU A 175 -7.53 1.22 -9.90
CA LEU A 175 -6.27 1.96 -9.83
C LEU A 175 -5.29 1.20 -8.94
N VAL A 176 -4.14 0.86 -9.49
CA VAL A 176 -3.02 0.24 -8.80
C VAL A 176 -1.81 1.15 -8.97
N SER A 177 -1.17 1.55 -7.89
CA SER A 177 0.01 2.44 -7.93
C SER A 177 1.31 1.75 -7.50
N ASP A 178 1.26 0.48 -7.21
CA ASP A 178 2.44 -0.34 -6.90
C ASP A 178 3.27 -0.56 -8.17
N THR A 179 4.02 0.48 -8.56
CA THR A 179 4.79 0.55 -9.81
C THR A 179 6.02 1.42 -9.66
N SER A 180 7.06 1.15 -10.44
CA SER A 180 8.26 1.97 -10.47
C SER A 180 8.11 3.18 -11.39
N MET A 181 8.71 4.31 -11.00
CA MET A 181 8.93 5.45 -11.90
C MET A 181 10.19 5.24 -12.75
N LEU A 182 10.20 5.80 -13.97
CA LEU A 182 11.39 5.76 -14.84
C LEU A 182 12.54 6.62 -14.32
N GLY A 183 12.26 7.59 -13.48
CA GLY A 183 13.20 8.47 -12.79
C GLY A 183 12.47 9.41 -11.85
N ALA A 184 13.18 10.02 -10.89
CA ALA A 184 12.59 10.88 -9.86
C ALA A 184 11.77 12.06 -10.43
N ASP A 185 12.19 12.60 -11.59
CA ASP A 185 11.52 13.70 -12.27
C ASP A 185 10.68 13.25 -13.49
N LEU A 186 10.50 11.95 -13.67
CA LEU A 186 9.80 11.37 -14.81
C LEU A 186 8.65 10.48 -14.34
N PRO A 187 7.50 11.08 -13.99
CA PRO A 187 6.32 10.32 -13.61
C PRO A 187 5.85 9.45 -14.78
N SER A 188 5.37 8.25 -14.47
CA SER A 188 4.89 7.29 -15.46
C SER A 188 3.50 6.79 -15.10
N LEU A 189 2.74 6.45 -16.15
CA LEU A 189 1.47 5.76 -16.03
C LEU A 189 1.59 4.41 -16.73
N THR A 190 1.65 3.34 -15.95
CA THR A 190 1.73 1.98 -16.48
C THR A 190 0.35 1.55 -16.98
N THR A 191 0.24 1.24 -18.29
CA THR A 191 -1.02 0.86 -18.92
C THR A 191 -1.11 -0.62 -19.28
N GLY A 192 -0.06 -1.39 -18.99
CA GLY A 192 -0.01 -2.82 -19.25
C GLY A 192 1.20 -3.47 -18.60
N LEU A 193 1.09 -4.75 -18.28
CA LEU A 193 2.15 -5.55 -17.68
C LEU A 193 2.59 -6.66 -18.62
N ARG A 194 3.84 -7.08 -18.47
CA ARG A 194 4.36 -8.30 -19.11
C ARG A 194 4.04 -9.51 -18.24
N GLY A 195 3.94 -10.68 -18.87
CA GLY A 195 3.88 -11.93 -18.13
C GLY A 195 5.18 -12.16 -17.35
N LEU A 196 5.08 -12.84 -16.21
CA LEU A 196 6.20 -13.24 -15.36
C LEU A 196 6.25 -14.76 -15.26
N ALA A 197 7.44 -15.33 -15.38
CA ALA A 197 7.74 -16.71 -14.99
C ALA A 197 8.98 -16.69 -14.10
N TYR A 198 8.81 -17.08 -12.85
CA TYR A 198 9.89 -17.13 -11.86
C TYR A 198 10.38 -18.55 -11.67
N TRP A 199 11.70 -18.77 -11.78
CA TRP A 199 12.35 -20.06 -11.60
C TRP A 199 13.46 -19.93 -10.57
N ALA A 200 13.35 -20.69 -9.47
CA ALA A 200 14.41 -20.81 -8.48
C ALA A 200 15.05 -22.19 -8.58
N VAL A 201 16.37 -22.25 -8.71
CA VAL A 201 17.14 -23.50 -8.71
C VAL A 201 18.09 -23.47 -7.52
N SER A 202 17.90 -24.40 -6.59
CA SER A 202 18.73 -24.54 -5.40
C SER A 202 19.56 -25.82 -5.48
N TYR A 203 20.84 -25.72 -5.22
CA TYR A 203 21.76 -26.86 -5.16
C TYR A 203 22.34 -27.00 -3.76
N THR A 204 22.26 -28.21 -3.19
CA THR A 204 22.91 -28.51 -1.92
C THR A 204 24.40 -28.80 -2.05
N HIS A 205 24.85 -29.22 -3.24
CA HIS A 205 26.28 -29.47 -3.58
C HIS A 205 26.57 -29.04 -5.00
N LEU A 206 27.58 -28.20 -5.16
CA LEU A 206 28.24 -27.96 -6.45
C LEU A 206 29.44 -28.93 -6.52
N THR A 207 29.33 -30.00 -7.29
CA THR A 207 30.51 -30.77 -7.71
C THR A 207 31.13 -30.03 -8.89
N LEU A 208 32.26 -29.42 -8.67
CA LEU A 208 33.10 -28.93 -9.80
C LEU A 208 33.48 -30.14 -10.65
N PRO A 209 33.40 -30.07 -11.99
CA PRO A 209 33.95 -31.11 -12.83
C PRO A 209 35.44 -31.21 -12.53
N THR A 210 35.85 -32.37 -12.03
CA THR A 210 37.25 -32.71 -11.91
C THR A 210 37.71 -33.18 -13.30
N ASN A 211 38.43 -32.32 -14.01
CA ASN A 211 39.22 -32.71 -15.18
C ASN A 211 40.54 -33.29 -14.73
#